data_5c18a1695c1a971bc3e37d1026aa5edb
#
_entry.id   5c18a1695c1a971bc3e37d1026aa5edb
#
_cell.length_a   1.000
_cell.length_b   1.000
_cell.length_c   1.000
_cell.angle_alpha   90.00
_cell.angle_beta   90.00
_cell.angle_gamma   90.00
#
_symmetry.space_group_name_H-M   'P 1'
#
loop_
_entity.id
_entity.type
_entity.pdbx_description
1 polymer ?
#
loop_
_entity_poly.entity_id
_entity_poly.type
_entity_poly.pdbx_seq_one_letter_code
_entity_poly.pdbx_strand_id
1 'polypeptide(L)'
;MKRATRIWLVAVACLWLPACGFHLQPTFQLPAAMASTRLEAQDPYSQFARRLTILLEQNGARVSDDPEATAVLEIPVNRVYKDILTIGDNARVREYRIRHRVQFRLVDADGKELVPEQTLEQSRVISFDEQDILAATREEEFLRQELADTLSRMVLRELGTSGG
;
A
#
# COMPACT_ATOMS: atom_id res chain seq x y z
N MET A 1 51.02 20.94 -25.88
CA MET A 1 49.73 20.83 -26.55
C MET A 1 49.01 19.52 -26.35
N LYS A 2 49.63 18.35 -26.31
CA LYS A 2 48.97 17.05 -26.17
C LYS A 2 48.30 16.77 -24.81
N ARG A 3 48.65 17.44 -23.71
CA ARG A 3 48.02 17.27 -22.38
C ARG A 3 46.70 18.04 -22.25
N ALA A 4 46.63 19.23 -22.81
CA ALA A 4 45.42 20.05 -22.77
C ALA A 4 44.28 19.39 -23.59
N THR A 5 44.57 18.80 -24.74
CA THR A 5 43.62 18.11 -25.59
C THR A 5 43.04 16.84 -24.91
N ARG A 6 43.87 16.12 -24.14
CA ARG A 6 43.40 14.95 -23.38
C ARG A 6 42.47 15.33 -22.22
N ILE A 7 42.73 16.44 -21.54
CA ILE A 7 41.89 16.92 -20.44
C ILE A 7 40.55 17.36 -21.01
N TRP A 8 40.55 18.02 -22.17
CA TRP A 8 39.30 18.45 -22.84
C TRP A 8 38.45 17.28 -23.31
N LEU A 9 39.04 16.20 -23.84
CA LEU A 9 38.34 14.97 -24.24
C LEU A 9 37.74 14.23 -23.06
N VAL A 10 38.43 14.19 -21.92
CA VAL A 10 37.86 13.57 -20.70
C VAL A 10 36.70 14.39 -20.13
N ALA A 11 36.80 15.73 -20.15
CA ALA A 11 35.74 16.60 -19.70
C ALA A 11 34.48 16.47 -20.57
N VAL A 12 34.62 16.37 -21.89
CA VAL A 12 33.51 16.15 -22.82
C VAL A 12 32.90 14.75 -22.65
N ALA A 13 33.70 13.72 -22.41
CA ALA A 13 33.22 12.36 -22.14
C ALA A 13 32.39 12.26 -20.83
N CYS A 14 32.73 13.04 -19.80
CA CYS A 14 31.96 13.10 -18.54
C CYS A 14 30.60 13.78 -18.70
N LEU A 15 30.39 14.65 -19.71
CA LEU A 15 29.11 15.28 -20.01
C LEU A 15 28.09 14.32 -20.68
N TRP A 16 28.56 13.19 -21.18
CA TRP A 16 27.71 12.18 -21.86
C TRP A 16 27.28 11.04 -20.94
N LEU A 17 27.64 11.07 -19.66
CA LEU A 17 27.08 10.11 -18.71
C LEU A 17 25.59 10.40 -18.56
N PRO A 18 24.71 9.48 -19.01
CA PRO A 18 23.29 9.65 -18.76
C PRO A 18 23.10 9.72 -17.25
N ALA A 19 22.60 10.86 -16.77
CA ALA A 19 22.18 10.99 -15.39
C ALA A 19 21.23 9.85 -15.11
N CYS A 20 21.56 9.00 -14.12
CA CYS A 20 20.68 7.93 -13.66
C CYS A 20 19.29 8.53 -13.47
N GLY A 21 18.36 8.16 -14.33
CA GLY A 21 17.00 8.66 -14.31
C GLY A 21 16.33 8.26 -12.99
N PHE A 22 16.45 9.10 -11.98
CA PHE A 22 15.58 9.05 -10.83
C PHE A 22 14.17 9.33 -11.35
N HIS A 23 13.41 8.28 -11.65
CA HIS A 23 11.99 8.42 -11.87
C HIS A 23 11.39 8.73 -10.50
N LEU A 24 10.97 9.97 -10.32
CA LEU A 24 10.03 10.29 -9.24
C LEU A 24 8.85 9.34 -9.39
N GLN A 25 8.53 8.65 -8.30
CA GLN A 25 7.35 7.79 -8.24
C GLN A 25 6.15 8.63 -8.68
N PRO A 26 5.34 8.18 -9.67
CA PRO A 26 4.21 8.96 -10.12
C PRO A 26 3.31 9.24 -8.92
N THR A 27 3.07 10.51 -8.62
CA THR A 27 2.03 10.92 -7.68
C THR A 27 0.70 10.50 -8.30
N PHE A 28 -0.05 9.66 -7.61
CA PHE A 28 -1.39 9.31 -8.05
C PHE A 28 -2.25 10.57 -7.98
N GLN A 29 -2.94 10.90 -9.06
CA GLN A 29 -3.89 12.01 -9.05
C GLN A 29 -5.18 11.50 -8.44
N LEU A 30 -5.42 11.87 -7.19
CA LEU A 30 -6.67 11.56 -6.52
C LEU A 30 -7.81 12.42 -7.12
N PRO A 31 -9.07 11.92 -7.11
CA PRO A 31 -10.23 12.71 -7.48
C PRO A 31 -10.25 14.05 -6.71
N ALA A 32 -10.63 15.13 -7.38
CA ALA A 32 -10.68 16.47 -6.76
C ALA A 32 -11.57 16.51 -5.52
N ALA A 33 -12.63 15.68 -5.47
CA ALA A 33 -13.50 15.52 -4.31
C ALA A 33 -12.75 15.04 -3.06
N MET A 34 -11.62 14.36 -3.21
CA MET A 34 -10.83 13.85 -2.09
C MET A 34 -9.93 14.91 -1.43
N ALA A 35 -10.01 16.19 -1.85
CA ALA A 35 -9.24 17.27 -1.22
C ALA A 35 -9.49 17.37 0.29
N SER A 36 -10.75 17.10 0.74
CA SER A 36 -11.11 16.88 2.14
C SER A 36 -11.79 15.53 2.24
N THR A 37 -11.16 14.56 2.88
CA THR A 37 -11.63 13.16 2.92
C THR A 37 -11.84 12.72 4.36
N ARG A 38 -13.01 12.14 4.65
CA ARG A 38 -13.26 11.42 5.90
C ARG A 38 -13.02 9.93 5.66
N LEU A 39 -12.22 9.29 6.52
CA LEU A 39 -11.96 7.86 6.47
C LEU A 39 -12.86 7.13 7.49
N GLU A 40 -13.83 6.38 6.98
CA GLU A 40 -14.71 5.54 7.80
C GLU A 40 -14.25 4.08 7.71
N ALA A 41 -13.51 3.62 8.71
CA ALA A 41 -13.00 2.26 8.78
C ALA A 41 -13.51 1.53 10.02
N GLN A 42 -13.78 0.22 9.91
CA GLN A 42 -14.18 -0.63 11.03
C GLN A 42 -13.15 -0.59 12.19
N ASP A 43 -11.85 -0.52 11.85
CA ASP A 43 -10.76 -0.32 12.79
C ASP A 43 -9.84 0.80 12.26
N PRO A 44 -10.07 2.06 12.71
CA PRO A 44 -9.27 3.21 12.25
C PRO A 44 -7.82 3.17 12.77
N TYR A 45 -7.55 2.37 13.80
CA TYR A 45 -6.20 2.23 14.39
C TYR A 45 -5.41 1.06 13.81
N SER A 46 -5.98 0.28 12.90
CA SER A 46 -5.27 -0.79 12.21
C SER A 46 -4.06 -0.27 11.43
N GLN A 47 -3.08 -1.13 11.21
CA GLN A 47 -1.90 -0.79 10.40
C GLN A 47 -2.29 -0.37 8.98
N PHE A 48 -3.28 -1.05 8.39
CA PHE A 48 -3.82 -0.71 7.08
C PHE A 48 -4.39 0.71 7.05
N ALA A 49 -5.30 1.06 7.99
CA ALA A 49 -5.94 2.37 8.02
C ALA A 49 -4.92 3.50 8.21
N ARG A 50 -3.99 3.35 9.16
CA ARG A 50 -2.90 4.33 9.37
C ARG A 50 -2.03 4.50 8.14
N ARG A 51 -1.65 3.39 7.49
CA ARG A 51 -0.83 3.47 6.28
C ARG A 51 -1.57 4.11 5.12
N LEU A 52 -2.85 3.79 4.95
CA LEU A 52 -3.69 4.39 3.93
C LEU A 52 -3.84 5.90 4.15
N THR A 53 -4.09 6.35 5.39
CA THR A 53 -4.13 7.78 5.75
C THR A 53 -2.86 8.50 5.32
N ILE A 54 -1.69 7.97 5.69
CA ILE A 54 -0.41 8.57 5.31
C ILE A 54 -0.26 8.67 3.78
N LEU A 55 -0.65 7.63 3.05
CA LEU A 55 -0.55 7.62 1.59
C LEU A 55 -1.52 8.63 0.95
N LEU A 56 -2.73 8.76 1.46
CA LEU A 56 -3.70 9.76 0.99
C LEU A 56 -3.18 11.17 1.20
N GLU A 57 -2.64 11.47 2.38
CA GLU A 57 -2.06 12.79 2.70
C GLU A 57 -0.85 13.11 1.84
N GLN A 58 0.04 12.15 1.60
CA GLN A 58 1.19 12.30 0.70
C GLN A 58 0.79 12.58 -0.75
N ASN A 59 -0.43 12.19 -1.15
CA ASN A 59 -0.97 12.43 -2.48
C ASN A 59 -1.99 13.60 -2.52
N GLY A 60 -1.99 14.47 -1.48
CA GLY A 60 -2.69 15.75 -1.48
C GLY A 60 -4.11 15.73 -0.89
N ALA A 61 -4.59 14.61 -0.38
CA ALA A 61 -5.82 14.57 0.39
C ALA A 61 -5.57 15.09 1.83
N ARG A 62 -6.57 15.77 2.41
CA ARG A 62 -6.61 16.07 3.85
C ARG A 62 -7.52 15.05 4.50
N VAL A 63 -6.98 14.15 5.31
CA VAL A 63 -7.78 13.15 6.02
C VAL A 63 -8.13 13.68 7.42
N SER A 64 -9.42 13.75 7.73
CA SER A 64 -9.93 14.22 9.02
C SER A 64 -11.30 13.61 9.33
N ASP A 65 -11.74 13.73 10.58
CA ASP A 65 -13.10 13.34 11.01
C ASP A 65 -14.12 14.45 10.79
N ASP A 66 -13.84 15.41 9.90
CA ASP A 66 -14.70 16.54 9.61
C ASP A 66 -16.02 16.04 8.99
N PRO A 67 -17.19 16.36 9.60
CA PRO A 67 -18.49 16.01 9.02
C PRO A 67 -18.77 16.72 7.68
N GLU A 68 -18.10 17.84 7.40
CA GLU A 68 -18.21 18.60 6.14
C GLU A 68 -17.16 18.18 5.09
N ALA A 69 -16.53 17.00 5.26
CA ALA A 69 -15.61 16.46 4.27
C ALA A 69 -16.30 16.31 2.90
N THR A 70 -15.57 16.66 1.83
CA THR A 70 -16.08 16.62 0.45
C THR A 70 -16.18 15.21 -0.12
N ALA A 71 -15.51 14.24 0.51
CA ALA A 71 -15.62 12.83 0.19
C ALA A 71 -15.52 11.95 1.44
N VAL A 72 -16.14 10.76 1.38
CA VAL A 72 -16.03 9.74 2.43
C VAL A 72 -15.46 8.47 1.80
N LEU A 73 -14.30 8.04 2.30
CA LEU A 73 -13.72 6.76 1.96
C LEU A 73 -14.14 5.73 3.02
N GLU A 74 -15.04 4.85 2.64
CA GLU A 74 -15.56 3.82 3.52
C GLU A 74 -14.77 2.52 3.37
N ILE A 75 -14.41 1.91 4.50
CA ILE A 75 -13.71 0.62 4.59
C ILE A 75 -14.55 -0.35 5.45
N PRO A 76 -15.64 -0.92 4.89
CA PRO A 76 -16.54 -1.79 5.64
C PRO A 76 -15.89 -3.11 6.05
N VAL A 77 -14.86 -3.55 5.34
CA VAL A 77 -14.11 -4.77 5.66
C VAL A 77 -12.62 -4.49 5.66
N ASN A 78 -11.97 -4.81 6.78
CA ASN A 78 -10.52 -4.82 6.93
C ASN A 78 -10.16 -6.00 7.85
N ARG A 79 -9.88 -7.17 7.26
CA ARG A 79 -9.70 -8.40 8.03
C ARG A 79 -8.50 -9.21 7.58
N VAL A 80 -7.77 -9.72 8.57
CA VAL A 80 -6.67 -10.68 8.36
C VAL A 80 -7.13 -12.06 8.81
N TYR A 81 -6.94 -13.04 7.95
CA TYR A 81 -7.24 -14.45 8.19
C TYR A 81 -5.94 -15.24 8.23
N LYS A 82 -5.94 -16.30 9.04
CA LYS A 82 -4.84 -17.26 9.10
C LYS A 82 -5.42 -18.65 8.90
N ASP A 83 -5.13 -19.26 7.76
CA ASP A 83 -5.63 -20.56 7.37
C ASP A 83 -4.48 -21.58 7.42
N ILE A 84 -4.76 -22.79 7.91
CA ILE A 84 -3.82 -23.91 7.79
C ILE A 84 -3.77 -24.33 6.33
N LEU A 85 -2.56 -24.38 5.76
CA LEU A 85 -2.36 -24.76 4.37
C LEU A 85 -1.89 -26.21 4.24
N THR A 86 -0.93 -26.61 5.08
CA THR A 86 -0.32 -27.94 5.01
C THR A 86 -0.17 -28.54 6.40
N ILE A 87 -0.52 -29.83 6.52
CA ILE A 87 -0.31 -30.65 7.73
C ILE A 87 0.67 -31.75 7.36
N GLY A 88 1.73 -31.94 8.15
CA GLY A 88 2.72 -33.00 7.98
C GLY A 88 2.20 -34.37 8.43
N ASP A 89 2.96 -35.41 8.12
CA ASP A 89 2.62 -36.83 8.41
C ASP A 89 2.42 -37.14 9.92
N ASN A 90 2.98 -36.28 10.78
CA ASN A 90 2.83 -36.35 12.25
C ASN A 90 1.64 -35.53 12.79
N ALA A 91 0.69 -35.14 11.91
CA ALA A 91 -0.48 -34.31 12.19
C ALA A 91 -0.12 -32.90 12.72
N ARG A 92 1.11 -32.41 12.45
CA ARG A 92 1.55 -31.05 12.83
C ARG A 92 1.42 -30.11 11.65
N VAL A 93 1.03 -28.87 11.94
CA VAL A 93 0.95 -27.83 10.91
C VAL A 93 2.35 -27.50 10.40
N ARG A 94 2.51 -27.45 9.08
CA ARG A 94 3.75 -27.12 8.40
C ARG A 94 3.72 -25.73 7.79
N GLU A 95 2.56 -25.32 7.31
CA GLU A 95 2.40 -24.05 6.62
C GLU A 95 1.07 -23.40 6.96
N TYR A 96 1.11 -22.08 7.10
CA TYR A 96 -0.07 -21.23 7.19
C TYR A 96 -0.15 -20.32 5.99
N ARG A 97 -1.36 -19.95 5.59
CA ARG A 97 -1.62 -18.84 4.70
C ARG A 97 -2.19 -17.67 5.50
N ILE A 98 -1.53 -16.53 5.42
CA ILE A 98 -2.04 -15.27 5.94
C ILE A 98 -2.70 -14.56 4.77
N ARG A 99 -3.99 -14.24 4.88
CA ARG A 99 -4.75 -13.48 3.90
C ARG A 99 -5.23 -12.18 4.53
N HIS A 100 -5.06 -11.07 3.83
CA HIS A 100 -5.62 -9.81 4.24
C HIS A 100 -6.61 -9.36 3.16
N ARG A 101 -7.87 -9.14 3.57
CA ARG A 101 -8.96 -8.69 2.71
C ARG A 101 -9.42 -7.31 3.15
N VAL A 102 -9.56 -6.43 2.18
CA VAL A 102 -10.07 -5.07 2.35
C VAL A 102 -11.19 -4.85 1.34
N GLN A 103 -12.29 -4.27 1.81
CA GLN A 103 -13.38 -3.79 0.97
C GLN A 103 -13.48 -2.29 1.15
N PHE A 104 -13.65 -1.55 0.07
CA PHE A 104 -13.71 -0.10 0.11
C PHE A 104 -14.63 0.44 -0.97
N ARG A 105 -15.17 1.64 -0.74
CA ARG A 105 -15.87 2.49 -1.71
C ARG A 105 -15.61 3.95 -1.40
N LEU A 106 -15.75 4.81 -2.40
CA LEU A 106 -15.66 6.25 -2.25
C LEU A 106 -16.97 6.89 -2.62
N VAL A 107 -17.52 7.73 -1.74
CA VAL A 107 -18.70 8.54 -2.00
C VAL A 107 -18.37 10.03 -1.83
N ASP A 108 -19.11 10.91 -2.49
CA ASP A 108 -19.04 12.36 -2.23
C ASP A 108 -19.90 12.76 -1.01
N ALA A 109 -19.90 14.06 -0.69
CA ALA A 109 -20.65 14.60 0.44
C ALA A 109 -22.17 14.39 0.33
N ASP A 110 -22.69 14.24 -0.90
CA ASP A 110 -24.11 14.00 -1.17
C ASP A 110 -24.47 12.50 -1.17
N GLY A 111 -23.48 11.63 -0.92
CA GLY A 111 -23.64 10.18 -0.92
C GLY A 111 -23.62 9.54 -2.31
N LYS A 112 -23.26 10.30 -3.34
CA LYS A 112 -23.08 9.77 -4.70
C LYS A 112 -21.80 8.97 -4.78
N GLU A 113 -21.89 7.78 -5.33
CA GLU A 113 -20.74 6.90 -5.52
C GLU A 113 -19.77 7.45 -6.58
N LEU A 114 -18.53 7.71 -6.16
CA LEU A 114 -17.43 8.12 -7.03
C LEU A 114 -16.59 6.92 -7.45
N VAL A 115 -16.37 5.97 -6.53
CA VAL A 115 -15.74 4.69 -6.79
C VAL A 115 -16.63 3.60 -6.21
N PRO A 116 -17.11 2.66 -7.06
CA PRO A 116 -17.95 1.58 -6.61
C PRO A 116 -17.25 0.67 -5.61
N GLU A 117 -18.03 -0.06 -4.82
CA GLU A 117 -17.48 -1.00 -3.86
C GLU A 117 -16.59 -2.03 -4.54
N GLN A 118 -15.38 -2.16 -4.04
CA GLN A 118 -14.35 -3.08 -4.52
C GLN A 118 -13.79 -3.90 -3.37
N THR A 119 -13.38 -5.11 -3.69
CA THR A 119 -12.68 -6.00 -2.75
C THR A 119 -11.29 -6.29 -3.25
N LEU A 120 -10.29 -6.02 -2.42
CA LEU A 120 -8.90 -6.39 -2.65
C LEU A 120 -8.46 -7.44 -1.63
N GLU A 121 -7.69 -8.40 -2.08
CA GLU A 121 -7.14 -9.45 -1.22
C GLU A 121 -5.69 -9.73 -1.60
N GLN A 122 -4.84 -9.88 -0.59
CA GLN A 122 -3.47 -10.32 -0.74
C GLN A 122 -3.17 -11.43 0.26
N SER A 123 -2.28 -12.33 -0.10
CA SER A 123 -1.90 -13.43 0.79
C SER A 123 -0.42 -13.75 0.72
N ARG A 124 0.08 -14.34 1.82
CA ARG A 124 1.44 -14.89 1.94
C ARG A 124 1.35 -16.24 2.62
N VAL A 125 2.29 -17.11 2.28
CA VAL A 125 2.47 -18.40 2.95
C VAL A 125 3.67 -18.28 3.88
N ILE A 126 3.52 -18.80 5.09
CA ILE A 126 4.58 -18.87 6.10
C ILE A 126 4.79 -20.35 6.48
N SER A 127 6.05 -20.78 6.47
CA SER A 127 6.42 -22.09 7.03
C SER A 127 6.46 -21.99 8.56
N PHE A 128 5.95 -23.00 9.22
CA PHE A 128 5.89 -23.07 10.68
C PHE A 128 6.78 -24.16 11.20
N ASP A 129 7.75 -23.81 12.05
CA ASP A 129 8.57 -24.73 12.80
C ASP A 129 8.27 -24.56 14.30
N GLU A 130 7.84 -25.67 14.92
CA GLU A 130 7.55 -25.69 16.36
C GLU A 130 8.82 -25.46 17.22
N GLN A 131 10.00 -25.67 16.67
CA GLN A 131 11.28 -25.48 17.38
C GLN A 131 11.68 -23.99 17.44
N ASP A 132 11.11 -23.15 16.56
CA ASP A 132 11.42 -21.72 16.50
C ASP A 132 10.17 -20.83 16.47
N ILE A 133 9.34 -20.96 17.50
CA ILE A 133 8.07 -20.23 17.62
C ILE A 133 8.29 -18.71 17.60
N LEU A 134 9.40 -18.21 18.19
CA LEU A 134 9.68 -16.78 18.24
C LEU A 134 10.00 -16.19 16.87
N ALA A 135 10.75 -16.94 16.04
CA ALA A 135 11.02 -16.52 14.67
C ALA A 135 9.74 -16.52 13.84
N ALA A 136 8.93 -17.60 13.94
CA ALA A 136 7.65 -17.70 13.24
C ALA A 136 6.69 -16.55 13.61
N THR A 137 6.64 -16.16 14.88
CA THR A 137 5.80 -15.03 15.34
C THR A 137 6.25 -13.69 14.74
N ARG A 138 7.57 -13.45 14.69
CA ARG A 138 8.13 -12.21 14.09
C ARG A 138 7.90 -12.16 12.59
N GLU A 139 8.07 -13.29 11.92
CA GLU A 139 7.81 -13.39 10.49
C GLU A 139 6.33 -13.15 10.18
N GLU A 140 5.41 -13.73 10.96
CA GLU A 140 3.98 -13.50 10.82
C GLU A 140 3.64 -12.01 10.95
N GLU A 141 4.16 -11.34 11.98
CA GLU A 141 3.93 -9.92 12.19
C GLU A 141 4.47 -9.07 11.01
N PHE A 142 5.67 -9.38 10.55
CA PHE A 142 6.26 -8.72 9.38
C PHE A 142 5.38 -8.89 8.12
N LEU A 143 4.89 -10.11 7.87
CA LEU A 143 4.04 -10.39 6.72
C LEU A 143 2.68 -9.69 6.81
N ARG A 144 2.11 -9.56 8.02
CA ARG A 144 0.88 -8.79 8.25
C ARG A 144 1.08 -7.31 7.89
N GLN A 145 2.22 -6.73 8.28
CA GLN A 145 2.59 -5.36 7.95
C GLN A 145 2.79 -5.18 6.43
N GLU A 146 3.50 -6.09 5.78
CA GLU A 146 3.72 -6.08 4.32
C GLU A 146 2.40 -6.16 3.54
N LEU A 147 1.48 -7.03 3.99
CA LEU A 147 0.15 -7.16 3.36
C LEU A 147 -0.67 -5.87 3.51
N ALA A 148 -0.68 -5.26 4.70
CA ALA A 148 -1.36 -4.00 4.95
C ALA A 148 -0.81 -2.88 4.06
N ASP A 149 0.51 -2.79 3.95
CA ASP A 149 1.21 -1.80 3.13
C ASP A 149 0.92 -1.97 1.64
N THR A 150 0.90 -3.22 1.18
CA THR A 150 0.59 -3.56 -0.22
C THR A 150 -0.85 -3.21 -0.57
N LEU A 151 -1.81 -3.58 0.29
CA LEU A 151 -3.23 -3.28 0.07
C LEU A 151 -3.49 -1.77 0.11
N SER A 152 -2.84 -1.02 1.02
CA SER A 152 -2.98 0.44 1.07
C SER A 152 -2.54 1.10 -0.23
N ARG A 153 -1.43 0.65 -0.82
CA ARG A 153 -0.97 1.13 -2.14
C ARG A 153 -1.92 0.72 -3.28
N MET A 154 -2.52 -0.46 -3.19
CA MET A 154 -3.50 -0.92 -4.18
C MET A 154 -4.77 -0.06 -4.13
N VAL A 155 -5.32 0.20 -2.93
CA VAL A 155 -6.47 1.10 -2.76
C VAL A 155 -6.15 2.48 -3.32
N LEU A 156 -4.99 3.06 -2.97
CA LEU A 156 -4.57 4.37 -3.51
C LEU A 156 -4.55 4.39 -5.05
N ARG A 157 -4.06 3.32 -5.67
CA ARG A 157 -4.02 3.18 -7.13
C ARG A 157 -5.42 3.15 -7.73
N GLU A 158 -6.32 2.35 -7.17
CA GLU A 158 -7.70 2.25 -7.65
C GLU A 158 -8.44 3.60 -7.55
N LEU A 159 -8.22 4.34 -6.43
CA LEU A 159 -8.76 5.68 -6.26
C LEU A 159 -8.21 6.66 -7.32
N GLY A 160 -6.93 6.57 -7.66
CA GLY A 160 -6.30 7.42 -8.67
C GLY A 160 -6.75 7.11 -10.10
N THR A 161 -7.07 5.85 -10.41
CA THR A 161 -7.53 5.44 -11.77
C THR A 161 -8.99 5.81 -12.01
N SER A 162 -9.79 5.91 -10.96
CA SER A 162 -11.22 6.22 -11.06
C SER A 162 -11.50 7.72 -11.14
N GLY A 163 -10.50 8.58 -10.96
CA GLY A 163 -10.61 10.05 -10.98
C GLY A 163 -10.24 10.71 -12.32
N GLY A 164 -9.92 9.93 -13.36
CA GLY A 164 -9.47 10.43 -14.68
C GLY A 164 -10.57 10.41 -15.73
#